data_59469eb3d95c2a6cad3181ac89c0437f
#
_entry.id   59469eb3d95c2a6cad3181ac89c0437f
#
_cell.length_a   1.000
_cell.length_b   1.000
_cell.length_c   1.000
_cell.angle_alpha   90.00
_cell.angle_beta   90.00
_cell.angle_gamma   90.00
#
_symmetry.space_group_name_H-M   'P 1'
#
loop_
_entity.id
_entity.type
_entity.pdbx_description
1 polymer ?
#
loop_
_entity_poly.entity_id
_entity_poly.type
_entity_poly.pdbx_seq_one_letter_code
_entity_poly.pdbx_strand_id
1 'polypeptide(L)'
;MSAFSKIIEQFGEKTLYELLIGDNKACIFKVKDTNNILNEEIDYLYSDMQMFGFVNFKNISEMLENIDRKSEIIEVNGIEKYYNSLVSSITSNSKRLDHLYLPLKNESITVFFEISMLRDFDNKNVLFLLKERLQSDLSYESLFADSYKDKLTGLFNYNSLKLHLDSIHGHRYIGFMDLDDFKSINDTYSHKAGDEVLTKIGCALISIADDNVIFYRKGGDEFAFMSVDLDQNGVKDLIRRLKKTMANIVFKDSKIQFSIGYSEYKDCCGLTGHEVLQAADLAMYESKAEHVGKEVFISIDTVKKIMKESSLEKEIAKFDLKRKR
;
A
#
# COMPACT_ATOMS: atom_id res chain seq x y z
N MET A 1 -0.40 4.27 29.45
CA MET A 1 0.93 4.59 28.85
C MET A 1 0.97 4.01 27.47
N SER A 2 1.27 4.82 26.45
CA SER A 2 1.44 4.33 25.09
C SER A 2 2.64 3.38 24.99
N ALA A 3 2.67 2.50 23.98
CA ALA A 3 3.83 1.62 23.74
C ALA A 3 5.12 2.46 23.60
N PHE A 4 5.02 3.66 23.03
CA PHE A 4 6.11 4.60 22.84
C PHE A 4 6.62 5.17 24.18
N SER A 5 5.73 5.56 25.09
CA SER A 5 6.12 6.03 26.45
C SER A 5 6.89 4.96 27.22
N LYS A 6 6.51 3.67 27.08
CA LYS A 6 7.23 2.56 27.69
C LYS A 6 8.63 2.35 27.11
N ILE A 7 8.79 2.56 25.81
CA ILE A 7 10.10 2.45 25.13
C ILE A 7 11.02 3.58 25.58
N ILE A 8 10.53 4.82 25.63
CA ILE A 8 11.31 5.97 26.14
C ILE A 8 11.72 5.74 27.60
N GLU A 9 10.80 5.27 28.44
CA GLU A 9 11.07 5.01 29.86
C GLU A 9 12.11 3.90 30.05
N GLN A 10 12.14 2.89 29.18
CA GLN A 10 13.04 1.74 29.25
C GLN A 10 14.44 2.02 28.70
N PHE A 11 14.57 2.81 27.63
CA PHE A 11 15.84 3.00 26.92
C PHE A 11 16.41 4.43 27.00
N GLY A 12 15.63 5.39 27.51
CA GLY A 12 15.96 6.81 27.50
C GLY A 12 15.76 7.44 26.10
N GLU A 13 15.43 8.72 26.08
CA GLU A 13 15.14 9.45 24.82
C GLU A 13 16.32 9.43 23.85
N LYS A 14 17.53 9.70 24.33
CA LYS A 14 18.72 9.77 23.48
C LYS A 14 19.02 8.45 22.78
N THR A 15 18.98 7.34 23.52
CA THR A 15 19.24 6.00 22.94
C THR A 15 18.16 5.61 21.92
N LEU A 16 16.90 5.99 22.17
CA LEU A 16 15.82 5.75 21.21
C LEU A 16 16.05 6.54 19.91
N TYR A 17 16.48 7.80 20.01
CA TYR A 17 16.78 8.62 18.84
C TYR A 17 17.97 8.08 18.06
N GLU A 18 19.04 7.65 18.72
CA GLU A 18 20.18 7.00 18.07
C GLU A 18 19.79 5.71 17.34
N LEU A 19 18.90 4.90 17.92
CA LEU A 19 18.39 3.68 17.28
C LEU A 19 17.47 3.96 16.08
N LEU A 20 16.65 5.02 16.14
CA LEU A 20 15.73 5.39 15.07
C LEU A 20 16.43 6.08 13.90
N ILE A 21 17.45 6.88 14.19
CA ILE A 21 18.13 7.73 13.21
C ILE A 21 19.31 6.98 12.56
N GLY A 22 20.04 6.15 13.32
CA GLY A 22 21.31 5.55 12.90
C GLY A 22 22.32 6.66 12.58
N ASP A 23 23.08 6.50 11.48
CA ASP A 23 24.08 7.48 11.03
C ASP A 23 23.49 8.64 10.20
N ASN A 24 22.16 8.67 9.96
CA ASN A 24 21.52 9.71 9.17
C ASN A 24 21.11 10.89 10.05
N LYS A 25 21.16 12.08 9.48
CA LYS A 25 20.61 13.27 10.10
C LYS A 25 19.09 13.25 10.05
N ALA A 26 18.45 13.73 11.10
CA ALA A 26 16.99 13.66 11.19
C ALA A 26 16.41 14.81 12.00
N CYS A 27 15.10 14.90 11.96
CA CYS A 27 14.30 15.77 12.80
C CYS A 27 13.12 14.99 13.36
N ILE A 28 12.92 15.02 14.65
CA ILE A 28 11.80 14.39 15.35
C ILE A 28 11.02 15.49 16.08
N PHE A 29 9.74 15.59 15.80
CA PHE A 29 8.88 16.56 16.46
C PHE A 29 7.47 16.00 16.65
N LYS A 30 6.73 16.62 17.55
CA LYS A 30 5.30 16.35 17.74
C LYS A 30 4.47 17.60 17.57
N VAL A 31 3.23 17.42 17.19
CA VAL A 31 2.20 18.46 17.13
C VAL A 31 0.93 17.95 17.80
N LYS A 32 0.07 18.87 18.26
CA LYS A 32 -1.25 18.50 18.75
C LYS A 32 -2.13 18.00 17.61
N ASP A 33 -2.86 16.89 17.85
CA ASP A 33 -3.80 16.32 16.91
C ASP A 33 -5.14 17.06 16.97
N THR A 34 -5.27 18.10 16.16
CA THR A 34 -6.45 18.94 16.05
C THR A 34 -6.95 19.01 14.61
N ASN A 35 -8.15 19.54 14.39
CA ASN A 35 -8.66 19.81 13.05
C ASN A 35 -7.82 20.83 12.26
N ASN A 36 -6.87 21.50 12.93
CA ASN A 36 -5.95 22.49 12.32
C ASN A 36 -4.48 22.08 12.48
N ILE A 37 -4.19 20.78 12.42
CA ILE A 37 -2.87 20.19 12.69
C ILE A 37 -1.72 20.86 11.92
N LEU A 38 -1.98 21.36 10.72
CA LEU A 38 -0.94 22.01 9.90
C LEU A 38 -0.42 23.32 10.51
N ASN A 39 -1.23 24.01 11.32
CA ASN A 39 -0.90 25.29 11.95
C ASN A 39 -0.63 25.18 13.46
N GLU A 40 -0.69 23.97 14.01
CA GLU A 40 -0.28 23.74 15.41
C GLU A 40 1.22 23.94 15.57
N GLU A 41 1.63 24.48 16.72
CA GLU A 41 3.03 24.69 17.05
C GLU A 41 3.80 23.36 17.10
N ILE A 42 4.97 23.33 16.47
CA ILE A 42 5.86 22.17 16.50
C ILE A 42 6.65 22.15 17.81
N ASP A 43 6.55 21.04 18.53
CA ASP A 43 7.38 20.74 19.70
C ASP A 43 8.52 19.79 19.25
N TYR A 44 9.72 20.34 19.10
CA TYR A 44 10.89 19.61 18.65
C TYR A 44 11.44 18.73 19.77
N LEU A 45 11.50 17.43 19.51
CA LEU A 45 12.14 16.46 20.39
C LEU A 45 13.62 16.28 20.04
N TYR A 46 13.93 16.35 18.74
CA TYR A 46 15.28 16.28 18.18
C TYR A 46 15.31 17.01 16.83
N SER A 47 16.38 17.75 16.51
CA SER A 47 16.47 18.45 15.24
C SER A 47 17.91 18.68 14.77
N ASP A 48 18.25 18.14 13.61
CA ASP A 48 19.47 18.45 12.84
C ASP A 48 19.21 19.46 11.72
N MET A 49 18.05 20.11 11.66
CA MET A 49 17.64 20.99 10.55
C MET A 49 18.68 22.11 10.28
N GLN A 50 19.34 22.61 11.31
CA GLN A 50 20.38 23.64 11.18
C GLN A 50 21.60 23.16 10.38
N MET A 51 21.90 21.86 10.40
CA MET A 51 23.01 21.29 9.63
C MET A 51 22.76 21.36 8.11
N PHE A 52 21.50 21.54 7.69
CA PHE A 52 21.07 21.72 6.31
C PHE A 52 20.78 23.18 5.98
N GLY A 53 21.07 24.12 6.89
CA GLY A 53 20.79 25.52 6.69
C GLY A 53 19.32 25.92 6.85
N PHE A 54 18.50 25.04 7.46
CA PHE A 54 17.13 25.39 7.84
C PHE A 54 17.07 25.88 9.29
N VAL A 55 16.18 26.81 9.55
CA VAL A 55 15.73 27.10 10.92
C VAL A 55 14.61 26.13 11.29
N ASN A 56 14.38 25.93 12.59
CA ASN A 56 13.22 25.16 13.03
C ASN A 56 11.93 25.87 12.63
N PHE A 57 11.04 25.18 11.93
CA PHE A 57 9.75 25.70 11.50
C PHE A 57 8.80 25.83 12.70
N LYS A 58 7.93 26.84 12.68
CA LYS A 58 6.93 27.04 13.75
C LYS A 58 5.81 26.01 13.69
N ASN A 59 5.41 25.65 12.47
CA ASN A 59 4.34 24.72 12.20
C ASN A 59 4.56 23.99 10.86
N ILE A 60 3.73 23.00 10.59
CA ILE A 60 3.84 22.19 9.37
C ILE A 60 3.55 23.02 8.12
N SER A 61 2.63 24.00 8.17
CA SER A 61 2.35 24.88 7.03
C SER A 61 3.61 25.65 6.59
N GLU A 62 4.35 26.22 7.53
CA GLU A 62 5.62 26.91 7.24
C GLU A 62 6.67 25.95 6.64
N MET A 63 6.76 24.72 7.14
CA MET A 63 7.64 23.71 6.56
C MET A 63 7.26 23.39 5.11
N LEU A 64 5.97 23.25 4.81
CA LEU A 64 5.48 22.93 3.47
C LEU A 64 5.66 24.08 2.46
N GLU A 65 5.78 25.32 2.91
CA GLU A 65 6.11 26.48 2.06
C GLU A 65 7.53 26.38 1.47
N ASN A 66 8.42 25.64 2.14
CA ASN A 66 9.80 25.41 1.72
C ASN A 66 9.98 24.20 0.78
N ILE A 67 8.90 23.62 0.28
CA ILE A 67 8.99 22.52 -0.70
C ILE A 67 9.64 23.01 -1.99
N ASP A 68 10.68 22.31 -2.45
CA ASP A 68 11.27 22.54 -3.76
C ASP A 68 10.34 22.10 -4.89
N ARG A 69 9.61 23.07 -5.43
CA ARG A 69 8.62 22.85 -6.51
C ARG A 69 9.23 22.40 -7.82
N LYS A 70 10.54 22.49 -7.96
CA LYS A 70 11.29 22.10 -9.18
C LYS A 70 12.02 20.77 -9.01
N SER A 71 11.84 20.07 -7.88
CA SER A 71 12.45 18.76 -7.70
C SER A 71 11.83 17.73 -8.66
N GLU A 72 12.65 16.79 -9.15
CA GLU A 72 12.21 15.74 -10.09
C GLU A 72 11.03 14.92 -9.54
N ILE A 73 10.98 14.70 -8.21
CA ILE A 73 9.87 13.99 -7.55
C ILE A 73 8.54 14.72 -7.76
N ILE A 74 8.57 16.05 -7.79
CA ILE A 74 7.38 16.89 -7.95
C ILE A 74 7.04 17.07 -9.42
N GLU A 75 8.03 17.22 -10.32
CA GLU A 75 7.80 17.36 -11.75
C GLU A 75 7.07 16.17 -12.35
N VAL A 76 7.43 14.94 -11.94
CA VAL A 76 6.79 13.69 -12.41
C VAL A 76 5.34 13.57 -11.97
N ASN A 77 5.00 14.04 -10.76
CA ASN A 77 3.67 13.84 -10.16
C ASN A 77 2.75 15.07 -10.29
N GLY A 78 3.26 16.22 -10.69
CA GLY A 78 2.56 17.51 -10.64
C GLY A 78 2.45 18.04 -9.21
N ILE A 79 2.86 19.28 -9.00
CA ILE A 79 3.00 19.86 -7.65
C ILE A 79 1.70 19.88 -6.85
N GLU A 80 0.58 20.22 -7.48
CA GLU A 80 -0.72 20.31 -6.80
C GLU A 80 -1.16 18.92 -6.30
N LYS A 81 -0.99 17.89 -7.12
CA LYS A 81 -1.35 16.52 -6.74
C LYS A 81 -0.47 16.01 -5.61
N TYR A 82 0.83 16.27 -5.67
CA TYR A 82 1.76 15.90 -4.63
C TYR A 82 1.44 16.61 -3.29
N TYR A 83 1.27 17.93 -3.32
CA TYR A 83 0.93 18.74 -2.14
C TYR A 83 -0.40 18.29 -1.53
N ASN A 84 -1.45 18.14 -2.32
CA ASN A 84 -2.76 17.71 -1.86
C ASN A 84 -2.72 16.30 -1.26
N SER A 85 -1.96 15.38 -1.86
CA SER A 85 -1.76 14.03 -1.31
C SER A 85 -1.05 14.08 0.05
N LEU A 86 0.01 14.87 0.19
CA LEU A 86 0.75 15.03 1.44
C LEU A 86 -0.14 15.65 2.53
N VAL A 87 -0.82 16.74 2.23
CA VAL A 87 -1.75 17.41 3.16
C VAL A 87 -2.89 16.47 3.56
N SER A 88 -3.49 15.79 2.60
CA SER A 88 -4.56 14.79 2.86
C SER A 88 -4.06 13.68 3.77
N SER A 89 -2.83 13.19 3.55
CA SER A 89 -2.23 12.14 4.38
C SER A 89 -1.98 12.61 5.81
N ILE A 90 -1.50 13.84 6.01
CA ILE A 90 -1.25 14.43 7.34
C ILE A 90 -2.57 14.71 8.07
N THR A 91 -3.59 15.20 7.37
CA THR A 91 -4.88 15.59 7.95
C THR A 91 -5.87 14.43 8.09
N SER A 92 -5.61 13.30 7.41
CA SER A 92 -6.43 12.10 7.53
C SER A 92 -6.36 11.51 8.95
N ASN A 93 -7.39 10.76 9.36
CA ASN A 93 -7.38 10.01 10.62
C ASN A 93 -6.49 8.75 10.59
N SER A 94 -5.55 8.68 9.66
CA SER A 94 -4.61 7.58 9.54
C SER A 94 -3.74 7.49 10.80
N LYS A 95 -3.62 6.30 11.37
CA LYS A 95 -2.79 6.06 12.55
C LYS A 95 -1.31 6.19 12.23
N ARG A 96 -0.92 5.88 11.01
CA ARG A 96 0.47 5.83 10.54
C ARG A 96 0.56 6.31 9.10
N LEU A 97 1.64 7.02 8.82
CA LEU A 97 2.08 7.40 7.49
C LEU A 97 3.55 7.02 7.37
N ASP A 98 3.92 6.33 6.31
CA ASP A 98 5.30 5.94 6.03
C ASP A 98 5.69 6.27 4.60
N HIS A 99 6.99 6.52 4.40
CA HIS A 99 7.61 6.62 3.09
C HIS A 99 7.09 7.73 2.15
N LEU A 100 6.69 8.87 2.70
CA LEU A 100 6.56 10.07 1.91
C LEU A 100 7.89 10.83 1.87
N TYR A 101 8.22 11.39 0.71
CA TYR A 101 9.45 12.16 0.53
C TYR A 101 9.13 13.64 0.48
N LEU A 102 9.90 14.44 1.21
CA LEU A 102 9.71 15.87 1.32
C LEU A 102 10.98 16.58 0.83
N PRO A 103 11.01 17.10 -0.40
CA PRO A 103 12.10 17.92 -0.90
C PRO A 103 11.97 19.33 -0.33
N LEU A 104 12.76 19.64 0.70
CA LEU A 104 12.84 20.98 1.27
C LEU A 104 13.99 21.74 0.66
N LYS A 105 13.75 22.99 0.27
CA LYS A 105 14.73 23.89 -0.31
C LYS A 105 14.97 25.07 0.59
N ASN A 106 16.26 25.35 0.86
CA ASN A 106 16.70 26.64 1.36
C ASN A 106 17.29 27.46 0.18
N GLU A 107 17.95 28.59 0.50
CA GLU A 107 18.55 29.47 -0.50
C GLU A 107 19.60 28.79 -1.39
N SER A 108 20.25 27.72 -0.94
CA SER A 108 21.44 27.14 -1.56
C SER A 108 21.27 25.71 -2.05
N ILE A 109 20.51 24.87 -1.32
CA ILE A 109 20.40 23.43 -1.58
C ILE A 109 18.98 22.93 -1.41
N THR A 110 18.66 21.84 -2.10
CA THR A 110 17.47 21.02 -1.84
C THR A 110 17.90 19.79 -1.05
N VAL A 111 17.26 19.55 0.08
CA VAL A 111 17.48 18.36 0.93
C VAL A 111 16.22 17.53 0.90
N PHE A 112 16.40 16.25 0.68
CA PHE A 112 15.31 15.30 0.64
C PHE A 112 15.13 14.65 2.01
N PHE A 113 13.92 14.69 2.52
CA PHE A 113 13.56 14.02 3.76
C PHE A 113 12.51 12.95 3.49
N GLU A 114 12.71 11.77 4.02
CA GLU A 114 11.63 10.80 4.20
C GLU A 114 10.85 11.21 5.45
N ILE A 115 9.55 11.40 5.30
CA ILE A 115 8.64 11.73 6.39
C ILE A 115 7.86 10.48 6.81
N SER A 116 7.89 10.18 8.09
CA SER A 116 7.03 9.18 8.73
C SER A 116 6.21 9.84 9.83
N MET A 117 5.00 9.39 10.03
CA MET A 117 4.07 9.94 11.00
C MET A 117 3.44 8.81 11.82
N LEU A 118 3.31 9.02 13.12
CA LEU A 118 2.59 8.14 14.04
C LEU A 118 1.63 8.96 14.89
N ARG A 119 0.34 8.64 14.84
CA ARG A 119 -0.71 9.31 15.61
C ARG A 119 -0.95 8.59 16.93
N ASP A 120 -0.83 9.34 18.02
CA ASP A 120 -1.14 8.89 19.38
C ASP A 120 -2.52 9.43 19.79
N PHE A 121 -3.54 8.61 19.58
CA PHE A 121 -4.92 9.01 19.89
C PHE A 121 -5.18 9.22 21.38
N ASP A 122 -4.45 8.54 22.26
CA ASP A 122 -4.63 8.64 23.72
C ASP A 122 -4.18 10.00 24.25
N ASN A 123 -3.06 10.52 23.71
CA ASN A 123 -2.48 11.80 24.13
C ASN A 123 -2.81 12.95 23.17
N LYS A 124 -3.61 12.70 22.13
CA LYS A 124 -3.98 13.68 21.10
C LYS A 124 -2.75 14.40 20.50
N ASN A 125 -1.73 13.62 20.18
CA ASN A 125 -0.51 14.10 19.54
C ASN A 125 -0.22 13.30 18.29
N VAL A 126 0.48 13.95 17.35
CA VAL A 126 1.06 13.30 16.17
C VAL A 126 2.57 13.47 16.24
N LEU A 127 3.28 12.37 16.18
CA LEU A 127 4.73 12.34 16.13
C LEU A 127 5.17 12.26 14.66
N PHE A 128 6.12 13.10 14.29
CA PHE A 128 6.74 13.13 12.98
C PHE A 128 8.23 12.78 13.10
N LEU A 129 8.71 11.98 12.17
CA LEU A 129 10.11 11.71 11.93
C LEU A 129 10.43 12.14 10.49
N LEU A 130 11.35 13.09 10.33
CA LEU A 130 11.97 13.45 9.06
C LEU A 130 13.39 12.90 9.08
N LYS A 131 13.72 12.05 8.13
CA LYS A 131 15.04 11.45 7.99
C LYS A 131 15.65 11.88 6.66
N GLU A 132 16.90 12.39 6.70
CA GLU A 132 17.63 12.75 5.48
C GLU A 132 17.76 11.55 4.55
N ARG A 133 17.60 11.82 3.25
CA ARG A 133 17.87 10.89 2.17
C ARG A 133 18.78 11.53 1.13
N LEU A 134 19.79 10.82 0.69
CA LEU A 134 20.65 11.28 -0.39
C LEU A 134 19.88 11.23 -1.72
N GLN A 135 20.18 12.16 -2.62
CA GLN A 135 19.56 12.17 -3.96
C GLN A 135 19.92 10.90 -4.76
N SER A 136 21.08 10.30 -4.51
CA SER A 136 21.46 8.98 -5.04
C SER A 136 20.53 7.85 -4.56
N ASP A 137 20.05 7.94 -3.32
CA ASP A 137 19.14 6.97 -2.76
C ASP A 137 17.75 7.11 -3.38
N LEU A 138 17.35 8.34 -3.71
CA LEU A 138 16.09 8.65 -4.39
C LEU A 138 16.07 8.17 -5.84
N SER A 139 17.20 8.24 -6.55
CA SER A 139 17.31 7.64 -7.89
C SER A 139 17.28 6.12 -7.82
N TYR A 140 17.80 5.52 -6.74
CA TYR A 140 17.67 4.10 -6.44
C TYR A 140 16.24 3.74 -6.03
N GLU A 141 15.56 4.62 -5.30
CA GLU A 141 14.16 4.43 -4.87
C GLU A 141 13.13 4.79 -5.96
N SER A 142 13.44 5.67 -6.92
CA SER A 142 12.62 5.79 -8.13
C SER A 142 12.74 4.55 -9.01
N LEU A 143 13.92 3.93 -9.08
CA LEU A 143 14.12 2.58 -9.62
C LEU A 143 13.42 1.52 -8.75
N PHE A 144 13.36 1.71 -7.44
CA PHE A 144 12.63 0.87 -6.50
C PHE A 144 11.12 1.10 -6.61
N ALA A 145 10.64 2.34 -6.73
CA ALA A 145 9.23 2.66 -6.99
C ALA A 145 8.78 2.11 -8.36
N ASP A 146 9.63 2.16 -9.38
CA ASP A 146 9.46 1.42 -10.64
C ASP A 146 9.45 -0.09 -10.43
N SER A 147 10.11 -0.62 -9.39
CA SER A 147 10.07 -2.03 -9.02
C SER A 147 8.81 -2.42 -8.23
N TYR A 148 8.04 -1.47 -7.70
CA TYR A 148 6.79 -1.71 -6.97
C TYR A 148 5.52 -1.49 -7.80
N LYS A 149 5.62 -0.88 -8.97
CA LYS A 149 4.49 -0.69 -9.90
C LYS A 149 4.63 -1.56 -11.14
N ASP A 150 3.50 -1.98 -11.66
CA ASP A 150 3.41 -2.60 -12.97
C ASP A 150 3.44 -1.51 -14.04
N LYS A 151 4.46 -1.53 -14.91
CA LYS A 151 4.70 -0.48 -15.92
C LYS A 151 3.60 -0.36 -16.96
N LEU A 152 2.85 -1.42 -17.20
CA LEU A 152 1.78 -1.42 -18.19
C LEU A 152 0.49 -0.82 -17.64
N THR A 153 0.14 -1.16 -16.42
CA THR A 153 -1.16 -0.77 -15.82
C THR A 153 -1.07 0.38 -14.83
N GLY A 154 0.12 0.69 -14.31
CA GLY A 154 0.34 1.70 -13.27
C GLY A 154 -0.13 1.28 -11.87
N LEU A 155 -0.70 0.08 -11.72
CA LEU A 155 -1.07 -0.52 -10.43
C LEU A 155 0.19 -0.94 -9.65
N PHE A 156 0.03 -1.25 -8.37
CA PHE A 156 1.08 -1.95 -7.65
C PHE A 156 1.34 -3.34 -8.27
N ASN A 157 2.59 -3.77 -8.30
CA ASN A 157 2.98 -5.06 -8.86
C ASN A 157 2.94 -6.17 -7.80
N TYR A 158 3.32 -7.39 -8.19
CA TYR A 158 3.33 -8.57 -7.31
C TYR A 158 4.31 -8.44 -6.14
N ASN A 159 5.43 -7.72 -6.30
CA ASN A 159 6.37 -7.51 -5.21
C ASN A 159 5.74 -6.64 -4.10
N SER A 160 5.02 -5.59 -4.48
CA SER A 160 4.24 -4.78 -3.54
C SER A 160 3.17 -5.60 -2.82
N LEU A 161 2.44 -6.44 -3.56
CA LEU A 161 1.44 -7.32 -2.95
C LEU A 161 2.08 -8.22 -1.87
N LYS A 162 3.22 -8.86 -2.16
CA LYS A 162 3.92 -9.69 -1.18
C LYS A 162 4.29 -8.92 0.08
N LEU A 163 4.90 -7.75 -0.08
CA LEU A 163 5.29 -6.91 1.06
C LEU A 163 4.09 -6.51 1.93
N HIS A 164 2.98 -6.15 1.30
CA HIS A 164 1.77 -5.81 2.05
C HIS A 164 1.15 -7.03 2.74
N LEU A 165 1.24 -8.22 2.14
CA LEU A 165 0.80 -9.47 2.77
C LEU A 165 1.69 -9.89 3.95
N ASP A 166 3.02 -9.65 3.87
CA ASP A 166 3.97 -9.93 4.94
C ASP A 166 3.77 -9.00 6.15
N SER A 167 3.33 -7.76 5.91
CA SER A 167 3.08 -6.75 6.94
C SER A 167 1.59 -6.55 7.27
N ILE A 168 0.72 -7.46 6.83
CA ILE A 168 -0.73 -7.31 6.99
C ILE A 168 -1.14 -7.29 8.47
N HIS A 169 -2.02 -6.39 8.83
CA HIS A 169 -2.60 -6.27 10.17
C HIS A 169 -4.02 -5.69 10.11
N GLY A 170 -4.75 -5.84 11.22
CA GLY A 170 -6.11 -5.36 11.36
C GLY A 170 -7.13 -6.25 10.65
N HIS A 171 -8.21 -5.65 10.17
CA HIS A 171 -9.25 -6.31 9.41
C HIS A 171 -9.13 -5.95 7.92
N ARG A 172 -8.98 -6.96 7.07
CA ARG A 172 -8.79 -6.81 5.61
C ARG A 172 -9.63 -7.81 4.85
N TYR A 173 -10.05 -7.44 3.63
CA TYR A 173 -10.45 -8.39 2.61
C TYR A 173 -9.37 -8.45 1.54
N ILE A 174 -9.00 -9.66 1.17
CA ILE A 174 -8.02 -9.94 0.12
C ILE A 174 -8.76 -10.64 -1.01
N GLY A 175 -8.66 -10.08 -2.22
CA GLY A 175 -9.28 -10.66 -3.41
C GLY A 175 -8.27 -10.94 -4.49
N PHE A 176 -8.56 -12.00 -5.22
CA PHE A 176 -7.84 -12.40 -6.43
C PHE A 176 -8.80 -12.33 -7.62
N MET A 177 -8.34 -11.81 -8.74
CA MET A 177 -9.14 -11.53 -9.92
C MET A 177 -8.39 -11.95 -11.17
N ASP A 178 -9.08 -12.54 -12.12
CA ASP A 178 -8.53 -12.95 -13.39
C ASP A 178 -9.48 -12.57 -14.53
N LEU A 179 -8.94 -12.04 -15.64
CA LEU A 179 -9.74 -11.68 -16.80
C LEU A 179 -10.29 -12.92 -17.49
N ASP A 180 -11.58 -12.88 -17.72
CA ASP A 180 -12.23 -13.93 -18.48
C ASP A 180 -11.91 -13.78 -19.98
N ASP A 181 -11.55 -14.90 -20.62
CA ASP A 181 -11.27 -15.00 -22.06
C ASP A 181 -10.16 -14.08 -22.61
N PHE A 182 -9.22 -13.58 -21.75
CA PHE A 182 -8.15 -12.68 -22.17
C PHE A 182 -7.25 -13.28 -23.27
N LYS A 183 -6.99 -14.58 -23.21
CA LYS A 183 -6.24 -15.29 -24.26
C LYS A 183 -6.90 -15.15 -25.63
N SER A 184 -8.22 -15.22 -25.70
CA SER A 184 -8.96 -15.03 -26.96
C SER A 184 -8.74 -13.63 -27.56
N ILE A 185 -8.61 -12.60 -26.72
CA ILE A 185 -8.28 -11.24 -27.18
C ILE A 185 -6.88 -11.22 -27.81
N ASN A 186 -5.90 -11.82 -27.16
CA ASN A 186 -4.53 -11.90 -27.69
C ASN A 186 -4.46 -12.69 -29.01
N ASP A 187 -5.11 -13.84 -29.06
CA ASP A 187 -5.09 -14.74 -30.20
C ASP A 187 -5.83 -14.13 -31.41
N THR A 188 -6.92 -13.37 -31.16
CA THR A 188 -7.73 -12.76 -32.22
C THR A 188 -7.15 -11.46 -32.75
N TYR A 189 -6.59 -10.63 -31.86
CA TYR A 189 -6.25 -9.23 -32.21
C TYR A 189 -4.76 -8.91 -32.09
N SER A 190 -3.99 -9.59 -31.31
CA SER A 190 -2.55 -9.51 -31.01
C SER A 190 -2.26 -9.21 -29.54
N HIS A 191 -1.04 -9.51 -29.09
CA HIS A 191 -0.55 -9.14 -27.75
C HIS A 191 -0.62 -7.62 -27.49
N LYS A 192 -0.38 -6.79 -28.51
CA LYS A 192 -0.51 -5.34 -28.38
C LYS A 192 -1.95 -4.90 -28.04
N ALA A 193 -2.92 -5.58 -28.61
CA ALA A 193 -4.33 -5.35 -28.29
C ALA A 193 -4.66 -5.77 -26.84
N GLY A 194 -4.10 -6.89 -26.39
CA GLY A 194 -4.17 -7.29 -24.98
C GLY A 194 -3.56 -6.25 -24.04
N ASP A 195 -2.40 -5.71 -24.38
CA ASP A 195 -1.74 -4.66 -23.60
C ASP A 195 -2.61 -3.39 -23.51
N GLU A 196 -3.30 -2.98 -24.58
CA GLU A 196 -4.25 -1.88 -24.56
C GLU A 196 -5.44 -2.14 -23.61
N VAL A 197 -5.94 -3.37 -23.57
CA VAL A 197 -7.00 -3.78 -22.64
C VAL A 197 -6.50 -3.70 -21.20
N LEU A 198 -5.33 -4.27 -20.92
CA LEU A 198 -4.72 -4.25 -19.59
C LEU A 198 -4.47 -2.82 -19.08
N THR A 199 -4.01 -1.93 -19.97
CA THR A 199 -3.83 -0.50 -19.65
C THR A 199 -5.16 0.17 -19.29
N LYS A 200 -6.23 -0.08 -20.05
CA LYS A 200 -7.57 0.44 -19.74
C LYS A 200 -8.08 -0.08 -18.40
N ILE A 201 -7.84 -1.35 -18.09
CA ILE A 201 -8.19 -1.95 -16.79
C ILE A 201 -7.42 -1.27 -15.67
N GLY A 202 -6.11 -1.06 -15.84
CA GLY A 202 -5.28 -0.35 -14.87
C GLY A 202 -5.83 1.04 -14.56
N CYS A 203 -6.11 1.84 -15.60
CA CYS A 203 -6.73 3.16 -15.44
C CYS A 203 -8.10 3.09 -14.73
N ALA A 204 -8.91 2.10 -15.05
CA ALA A 204 -10.23 1.92 -14.45
C ALA A 204 -10.14 1.53 -12.97
N LEU A 205 -9.22 0.62 -12.60
CA LEU A 205 -8.98 0.24 -11.22
C LEU A 205 -8.42 1.41 -10.40
N ILE A 206 -7.49 2.19 -10.96
CA ILE A 206 -6.97 3.42 -10.33
C ILE A 206 -8.11 4.43 -10.09
N SER A 207 -9.06 4.55 -11.01
CA SER A 207 -10.18 5.51 -10.88
C SER A 207 -11.17 5.18 -9.77
N ILE A 208 -11.25 3.90 -9.35
CA ILE A 208 -12.11 3.45 -8.25
C ILE A 208 -11.34 3.14 -6.96
N ALA A 209 -10.00 3.23 -7.00
CA ALA A 209 -9.19 3.15 -5.81
C ALA A 209 -9.47 4.36 -4.91
N ASP A 210 -9.54 4.10 -3.62
CA ASP A 210 -9.70 5.08 -2.56
C ASP A 210 -8.81 4.66 -1.36
N ASP A 211 -8.88 5.36 -0.26
CA ASP A 211 -8.09 5.07 0.95
C ASP A 211 -8.40 3.68 1.55
N ASN A 212 -9.48 3.05 1.12
CA ASN A 212 -9.95 1.77 1.65
C ASN A 212 -9.65 0.58 0.72
N VAL A 213 -9.01 0.80 -0.45
CA VAL A 213 -8.68 -0.29 -1.36
C VAL A 213 -7.41 -0.04 -2.16
N ILE A 214 -6.56 -1.05 -2.21
CA ILE A 214 -5.34 -1.07 -3.00
C ILE A 214 -5.48 -2.15 -4.06
N PHE A 215 -5.17 -1.82 -5.32
CA PHE A 215 -5.17 -2.77 -6.42
C PHE A 215 -3.76 -3.12 -6.88
N TYR A 216 -3.59 -4.38 -7.28
CA TYR A 216 -2.32 -4.95 -7.72
C TYR A 216 -2.51 -5.67 -9.04
N ARG A 217 -1.44 -5.71 -9.85
CA ARG A 217 -1.31 -6.67 -10.94
C ARG A 217 -0.26 -7.70 -10.58
N LYS A 218 -0.64 -8.98 -10.55
CA LYS A 218 0.29 -10.07 -10.25
C LYS A 218 1.14 -10.42 -11.47
N GLY A 219 0.54 -10.37 -12.67
CA GLY A 219 1.17 -10.63 -13.95
C GLY A 219 0.15 -11.13 -14.97
N GLY A 220 0.44 -11.05 -16.26
CA GLY A 220 -0.51 -11.45 -17.29
C GLY A 220 -1.85 -10.75 -17.15
N ASP A 221 -2.91 -11.52 -16.99
CA ASP A 221 -4.30 -11.13 -16.78
C ASP A 221 -4.77 -11.26 -15.32
N GLU A 222 -3.84 -11.56 -14.40
CA GLU A 222 -4.11 -11.75 -12.98
C GLU A 222 -3.94 -10.44 -12.19
N PHE A 223 -4.97 -10.10 -11.41
CA PHE A 223 -5.01 -8.94 -10.53
C PHE A 223 -5.39 -9.34 -9.10
N ALA A 224 -5.13 -8.45 -8.16
CA ALA A 224 -5.55 -8.62 -6.78
C ALA A 224 -6.01 -7.29 -6.20
N PHE A 225 -6.77 -7.36 -5.10
CA PHE A 225 -7.04 -6.20 -4.26
C PHE A 225 -6.86 -6.55 -2.79
N MET A 226 -6.55 -5.52 -2.00
CA MET A 226 -6.58 -5.58 -0.55
C MET A 226 -7.38 -4.40 -0.03
N SER A 227 -8.39 -4.67 0.80
CA SER A 227 -9.15 -3.61 1.45
C SER A 227 -8.46 -3.15 2.73
N VAL A 228 -8.81 -1.94 3.18
CA VAL A 228 -8.38 -1.37 4.45
C VAL A 228 -9.65 -1.04 5.24
N ASP A 229 -9.84 -1.71 6.37
CA ASP A 229 -10.92 -1.45 7.34
C ASP A 229 -12.36 -1.42 6.76
N LEU A 230 -12.62 -2.17 5.68
CA LEU A 230 -13.97 -2.37 5.18
C LEU A 230 -14.69 -3.44 6.00
N ASP A 231 -16.00 -3.21 6.23
CA ASP A 231 -16.90 -4.25 6.70
C ASP A 231 -17.42 -5.13 5.54
N GLN A 232 -18.25 -6.10 5.85
CA GLN A 232 -18.82 -7.00 4.85
C GLN A 232 -19.68 -6.28 3.80
N ASN A 233 -20.35 -5.20 4.15
CA ASN A 233 -21.13 -4.41 3.21
C ASN A 233 -20.21 -3.57 2.32
N GLY A 234 -19.18 -2.97 2.91
CA GLY A 234 -18.17 -2.21 2.19
C GLY A 234 -17.45 -3.03 1.11
N VAL A 235 -17.06 -4.28 1.41
CA VAL A 235 -16.42 -5.14 0.39
C VAL A 235 -17.40 -5.56 -0.70
N LYS A 236 -18.66 -5.83 -0.37
CA LYS A 236 -19.71 -6.11 -1.39
C LYS A 236 -19.94 -4.91 -2.32
N ASP A 237 -19.94 -3.72 -1.76
CA ASP A 237 -20.05 -2.47 -2.53
C ASP A 237 -18.81 -2.25 -3.42
N LEU A 238 -17.61 -2.55 -2.91
CA LEU A 238 -16.38 -2.54 -3.70
C LEU A 238 -16.49 -3.48 -4.91
N ILE A 239 -16.89 -4.72 -4.70
CA ILE A 239 -17.05 -5.72 -5.78
C ILE A 239 -18.10 -5.28 -6.78
N ARG A 240 -19.21 -4.71 -6.33
CA ARG A 240 -20.24 -4.16 -7.20
C ARG A 240 -19.72 -3.00 -8.06
N ARG A 241 -18.98 -2.04 -7.45
CA ARG A 241 -18.31 -0.94 -8.18
C ARG A 241 -17.32 -1.49 -9.20
N LEU A 242 -16.53 -2.45 -8.81
CA LEU A 242 -15.54 -3.12 -9.65
C LEU A 242 -16.18 -3.74 -10.88
N LYS A 243 -17.20 -4.58 -10.72
CA LYS A 243 -17.95 -5.20 -11.82
C LYS A 243 -18.58 -4.17 -12.74
N LYS A 244 -19.20 -3.13 -12.17
CA LYS A 244 -19.81 -2.05 -12.96
C LYS A 244 -18.77 -1.31 -13.80
N THR A 245 -17.60 -1.02 -13.21
CA THR A 245 -16.52 -0.32 -13.90
C THR A 245 -15.93 -1.17 -15.02
N MET A 246 -15.70 -2.47 -14.77
CA MET A 246 -15.23 -3.40 -15.81
C MET A 246 -16.22 -3.55 -16.96
N ALA A 247 -17.51 -3.66 -16.66
CA ALA A 247 -18.56 -3.76 -17.70
C ALA A 247 -18.62 -2.54 -18.64
N ASN A 248 -18.09 -1.39 -18.21
CA ASN A 248 -17.97 -0.18 -19.03
C ASN A 248 -16.73 -0.19 -19.94
N ILE A 249 -15.78 -1.10 -19.70
CA ILE A 249 -14.62 -1.26 -20.58
C ILE A 249 -15.04 -2.11 -21.77
N VAL A 250 -15.19 -1.45 -22.91
CA VAL A 250 -15.48 -2.13 -24.17
C VAL A 250 -14.20 -2.15 -24.98
N PHE A 251 -13.83 -3.34 -25.42
CA PHE A 251 -12.76 -3.52 -26.40
C PHE A 251 -13.34 -4.17 -27.65
N LYS A 252 -13.48 -3.37 -28.72
CA LYS A 252 -14.20 -3.74 -29.93
C LYS A 252 -15.62 -4.20 -29.56
N ASP A 253 -15.99 -5.43 -29.85
CA ASP A 253 -17.32 -6.00 -29.55
C ASP A 253 -17.33 -6.85 -28.27
N SER A 254 -16.19 -6.93 -27.55
CA SER A 254 -16.05 -7.75 -26.35
C SER A 254 -16.20 -6.91 -25.08
N LYS A 255 -16.99 -7.42 -24.13
CA LYS A 255 -17.07 -6.88 -22.77
C LYS A 255 -15.98 -7.50 -21.90
N ILE A 256 -15.36 -6.69 -21.07
CA ILE A 256 -14.35 -7.14 -20.13
C ILE A 256 -15.03 -7.58 -18.84
N GLN A 257 -14.73 -8.77 -18.38
CA GLN A 257 -15.24 -9.35 -17.14
C GLN A 257 -14.11 -9.99 -16.34
N PHE A 258 -14.30 -10.04 -15.02
CA PHE A 258 -13.40 -10.74 -14.10
C PHE A 258 -14.16 -11.84 -13.38
N SER A 259 -13.52 -12.98 -13.23
CA SER A 259 -13.83 -13.94 -12.18
C SER A 259 -13.09 -13.52 -10.90
N ILE A 260 -13.81 -13.46 -9.77
CA ILE A 260 -13.31 -12.89 -8.52
C ILE A 260 -13.46 -13.90 -7.39
N GLY A 261 -12.36 -14.19 -6.71
CA GLY A 261 -12.37 -14.88 -5.42
C GLY A 261 -11.88 -13.95 -4.31
N TYR A 262 -12.50 -14.00 -3.12
CA TYR A 262 -12.03 -13.17 -2.02
C TYR A 262 -12.30 -13.80 -0.66
N SER A 263 -11.47 -13.43 0.31
CA SER A 263 -11.57 -13.91 1.68
C SER A 263 -11.24 -12.79 2.67
N GLU A 264 -11.56 -13.03 3.93
CA GLU A 264 -11.35 -12.12 5.04
C GLU A 264 -10.07 -12.48 5.79
N TYR A 265 -9.29 -11.46 6.19
CA TYR A 265 -8.16 -11.56 7.11
C TYR A 265 -8.46 -10.79 8.39
N LYS A 266 -8.07 -11.35 9.55
CA LYS A 266 -8.11 -10.71 10.87
C LYS A 266 -6.88 -11.12 11.68
N ASP A 267 -6.29 -10.22 12.46
CA ASP A 267 -5.11 -10.51 13.28
C ASP A 267 -5.26 -11.77 14.16
N CYS A 268 -6.46 -12.02 14.67
CA CYS A 268 -6.75 -13.17 15.51
C CYS A 268 -7.09 -14.45 14.73
N CYS A 269 -7.07 -14.43 13.38
CA CYS A 269 -7.50 -15.60 12.60
C CYS A 269 -6.47 -16.74 12.59
N GLY A 270 -5.20 -16.48 12.96
CA GLY A 270 -4.12 -17.47 12.93
C GLY A 270 -3.69 -17.90 11.53
N LEU A 271 -4.00 -17.09 10.52
CA LEU A 271 -3.60 -17.25 9.12
C LEU A 271 -2.66 -16.11 8.73
N THR A 272 -1.75 -16.38 7.80
CA THR A 272 -0.95 -15.35 7.14
C THR A 272 -1.73 -14.70 6.00
N GLY A 273 -1.34 -13.47 5.60
CA GLY A 273 -1.92 -12.83 4.43
C GLY A 273 -1.77 -13.66 3.15
N HIS A 274 -0.66 -14.40 3.02
CA HIS A 274 -0.41 -15.30 1.89
C HIS A 274 -1.38 -16.48 1.84
N GLU A 275 -1.71 -17.08 2.98
CA GLU A 275 -2.70 -18.18 3.04
C GLU A 275 -4.10 -17.68 2.66
N VAL A 276 -4.45 -16.46 3.08
CA VAL A 276 -5.73 -15.85 2.69
C VAL A 276 -5.75 -15.51 1.20
N LEU A 277 -4.66 -15.01 0.63
CA LEU A 277 -4.56 -14.78 -0.82
C LEU A 277 -4.66 -16.09 -1.61
N GLN A 278 -4.02 -17.16 -1.14
CA GLN A 278 -4.11 -18.49 -1.79
C GLN A 278 -5.55 -19.02 -1.77
N ALA A 279 -6.28 -18.80 -0.69
CA ALA A 279 -7.70 -19.17 -0.63
C ALA A 279 -8.56 -18.32 -1.56
N ALA A 280 -8.27 -17.03 -1.71
CA ALA A 280 -8.94 -16.16 -2.67
C ALA A 280 -8.67 -16.62 -4.13
N ASP A 281 -7.46 -17.08 -4.44
CA ASP A 281 -7.11 -17.66 -5.74
C ASP A 281 -7.92 -18.93 -6.04
N LEU A 282 -8.02 -19.85 -5.07
CA LEU A 282 -8.88 -21.04 -5.20
C LEU A 282 -10.36 -20.68 -5.43
N ALA A 283 -10.87 -19.68 -4.69
CA ALA A 283 -12.23 -19.19 -4.88
C ALA A 283 -12.46 -18.59 -6.27
N MET A 284 -11.48 -17.86 -6.78
CA MET A 284 -11.52 -17.32 -8.13
C MET A 284 -11.57 -18.44 -9.18
N TYR A 285 -10.79 -19.50 -8.99
CA TYR A 285 -10.81 -20.66 -9.86
C TYR A 285 -12.19 -21.37 -9.88
N GLU A 286 -12.82 -21.51 -8.70
CA GLU A 286 -14.20 -22.02 -8.60
C GLU A 286 -15.19 -21.09 -9.33
N SER A 287 -15.02 -19.77 -9.20
CA SER A 287 -15.82 -18.79 -9.92
C SER A 287 -15.75 -18.98 -11.44
N LYS A 288 -14.54 -19.23 -11.99
CA LYS A 288 -14.35 -19.51 -13.42
C LYS A 288 -15.03 -20.79 -13.88
N ALA A 289 -14.96 -21.84 -13.06
CA ALA A 289 -15.53 -23.14 -13.41
C ALA A 289 -17.06 -23.13 -13.46
N GLU A 290 -17.70 -22.31 -12.61
CA GLU A 290 -19.16 -22.24 -12.55
C GLU A 290 -19.78 -21.32 -13.60
N HIS A 291 -19.29 -20.12 -13.79
CA HIS A 291 -19.74 -19.17 -14.83
C HIS A 291 -18.83 -17.92 -14.83
N VAL A 292 -18.49 -17.43 -16.02
CA VAL A 292 -17.75 -16.20 -16.28
C VAL A 292 -18.37 -14.96 -15.56
N GLY A 293 -17.56 -14.16 -14.91
CA GLY A 293 -17.98 -12.90 -14.31
C GLY A 293 -18.59 -13.00 -12.90
N LYS A 294 -18.46 -14.15 -12.23
CA LYS A 294 -18.95 -14.32 -10.83
C LYS A 294 -17.92 -13.91 -9.79
N GLU A 295 -18.38 -13.79 -8.56
CA GLU A 295 -17.56 -13.69 -7.34
C GLU A 295 -17.87 -14.83 -6.38
N VAL A 296 -16.82 -15.33 -5.73
CA VAL A 296 -16.89 -16.35 -4.69
C VAL A 296 -16.20 -15.83 -3.43
N PHE A 297 -16.91 -15.88 -2.30
CA PHE A 297 -16.37 -15.58 -0.98
C PHE A 297 -16.03 -16.86 -0.23
N ILE A 298 -14.82 -16.94 0.32
CA ILE A 298 -14.42 -18.02 1.24
C ILE A 298 -14.24 -17.46 2.65
N SER A 299 -14.93 -18.08 3.63
CA SER A 299 -14.83 -17.68 5.03
C SER A 299 -13.48 -18.11 5.65
N ILE A 300 -13.05 -17.41 6.71
CA ILE A 300 -11.84 -17.77 7.50
C ILE A 300 -11.84 -19.24 7.92
N ASP A 301 -12.98 -19.77 8.35
CA ASP A 301 -13.09 -21.18 8.81
C ASP A 301 -12.86 -22.14 7.64
N THR A 302 -13.37 -21.83 6.46
CA THR A 302 -13.12 -22.61 5.24
C THR A 302 -11.65 -22.52 4.83
N VAL A 303 -11.03 -21.34 4.90
CA VAL A 303 -9.59 -21.17 4.64
C VAL A 303 -8.77 -22.06 5.56
N LYS A 304 -9.04 -22.04 6.87
CA LYS A 304 -8.36 -22.89 7.85
C LYS A 304 -8.48 -24.36 7.52
N LYS A 305 -9.65 -24.82 7.08
CA LYS A 305 -9.88 -26.20 6.67
C LYS A 305 -9.02 -26.58 5.48
N ILE A 306 -9.05 -25.76 4.43
CA ILE A 306 -8.24 -25.94 3.19
C ILE A 306 -6.75 -26.02 3.54
N MET A 307 -6.24 -25.08 4.35
CA MET A 307 -4.82 -25.05 4.71
C MET A 307 -4.41 -26.26 5.54
N LYS A 308 -5.27 -26.74 6.43
CA LYS A 308 -5.03 -27.96 7.22
C LYS A 308 -4.99 -29.21 6.34
N GLU A 309 -5.90 -29.36 5.39
CA GLU A 309 -5.93 -30.48 4.43
C GLU A 309 -4.68 -30.46 3.54
N SER A 310 -4.31 -29.30 3.00
CA SER A 310 -3.11 -29.13 2.17
C SER A 310 -1.80 -29.41 2.93
N SER A 311 -1.70 -29.07 4.22
CA SER A 311 -0.54 -29.42 5.05
C SER A 311 -0.46 -30.91 5.33
N LEU A 312 -1.60 -31.57 5.56
CA LEU A 312 -1.69 -33.02 5.78
C LEU A 312 -1.26 -33.81 4.52
N GLU A 313 -1.70 -33.38 3.34
CA GLU A 313 -1.28 -33.98 2.08
C GLU A 313 0.23 -33.86 1.84
N LYS A 314 0.81 -32.70 2.14
CA LYS A 314 2.27 -32.49 2.06
C LYS A 314 3.05 -33.36 3.05
N GLU A 315 2.53 -33.59 4.25
CA GLU A 315 3.15 -34.49 5.23
C GLU A 315 3.06 -35.95 4.76
N ILE A 316 1.92 -36.40 4.27
CA ILE A 316 1.74 -37.75 3.72
C ILE A 316 2.71 -37.97 2.54
N ALA A 317 2.79 -37.03 1.60
CA ALA A 317 3.72 -37.12 0.48
C ALA A 317 5.20 -37.20 0.91
N LYS A 318 5.60 -36.48 1.98
CA LYS A 318 6.94 -36.60 2.57
C LYS A 318 7.19 -37.96 3.22
N PHE A 319 6.18 -38.55 3.85
CA PHE A 319 6.27 -39.90 4.43
C PHE A 319 6.42 -40.99 3.37
N ASP A 320 5.68 -40.86 2.27
CA ASP A 320 5.75 -41.83 1.16
C ASP A 320 7.09 -41.77 0.41
N LEU A 321 7.69 -40.59 0.29
CA LEU A 321 9.02 -40.40 -0.26
C LEU A 321 10.13 -40.98 0.64
N LYS A 322 9.95 -40.99 1.97
CA LYS A 322 10.88 -41.62 2.93
C LYS A 322 10.76 -43.15 2.97
N ARG A 323 9.60 -43.71 2.60
CA ARG A 323 9.40 -45.18 2.51
C ARG A 323 9.93 -45.79 1.20
N LYS A 324 10.16 -44.96 0.20
CA LYS A 324 10.70 -45.41 -1.13
C LYS A 324 12.23 -45.28 -1.24
N ARG A 325 12.89 -44.83 -0.15
CA ARG A 325 14.35 -44.89 0.02
C ARG A 325 14.72 -45.94 1.06
#